data_4224567df902a63bd3a86cc29a30e6c3
#
_entry.id   4224567df902a63bd3a86cc29a30e6c3
#
_cell.length_a   1.000
_cell.length_b   1.000
_cell.length_c   1.000
_cell.angle_alpha   90.00
_cell.angle_beta   90.00
_cell.angle_gamma   90.00
#
_symmetry.space_group_name_H-M   'P 1'
#
loop_
_entity.id
_entity.type
_entity.pdbx_description
1 polymer ?
#
loop_
_entity_poly.entity_id
_entity_poly.type
_entity_poly.pdbx_seq_one_letter_code
_entity_poly.pdbx_strand_id
1 'polypeptide(L)'
;MYQLIIPEQTITLGGRLYKPEVFAGEILPEFSQGAFFESLFFFLQEWFSESPYVKVKTSGSTGAPKEMLVEKERMMQSAQLTCSFLGLQKGDTALLCMPLDYIAGKMVVVRALVAGLDLYPVEPSGNPLKEIDVPFRFAAMVPMQVYNSIQSKVEKERLANIKNLIIGGGAIDVALDDELQDFPNNVYSTYGMTETLSHIAMKKLNGANRSDFYIPFPSVSLSLSYDDTLMIDAPLVAEERLYTNDVAEIHKDGSFRIIGRKDNIINSGGIKIQIEAVEALLMPVLNCRFAITSLPDPKFGEAIVLVVEDEIDEALLVVLPKYYHPRKVMRASIPMTETGKINRSELKEMIKHI
;
A
#
# COMPACT_ATOMS: atom_id res chain seq x y z
N MET A 1 -6.44 13.06 23.62
CA MET A 1 -5.49 12.02 24.07
C MET A 1 -5.89 10.72 23.42
N TYR A 2 -4.96 9.96 22.84
CA TYR A 2 -5.25 8.67 22.21
C TYR A 2 -5.57 7.61 23.28
N GLN A 3 -6.54 6.72 22.97
CA GLN A 3 -6.96 5.68 23.91
C GLN A 3 -6.22 4.37 23.60
N LEU A 4 -5.29 4.01 24.48
CA LEU A 4 -4.45 2.81 24.35
C LEU A 4 -4.86 1.68 25.31
N ILE A 5 -5.95 1.85 26.06
CA ILE A 5 -6.48 0.85 26.98
C ILE A 5 -7.70 0.23 26.33
N ILE A 6 -7.57 -1.00 25.79
CA ILE A 6 -8.59 -1.67 24.99
C ILE A 6 -9.98 -1.72 25.66
N PRO A 7 -10.13 -2.09 26.94
CA PRO A 7 -11.44 -2.07 27.61
C PRO A 7 -12.13 -0.71 27.69
N GLU A 8 -11.37 0.38 27.54
CA GLU A 8 -11.92 1.74 27.57
C GLU A 8 -12.18 2.32 26.18
N GLN A 9 -11.74 1.61 25.13
CA GLN A 9 -11.99 2.02 23.75
C GLN A 9 -13.46 1.88 23.40
N THR A 10 -13.90 2.77 22.52
CA THR A 10 -15.23 2.72 21.89
C THR A 10 -15.05 2.93 20.40
N ILE A 11 -15.99 2.45 19.59
CA ILE A 11 -16.02 2.72 18.15
C ILE A 11 -17.26 3.51 17.79
N THR A 12 -17.09 4.57 17.00
CA THR A 12 -18.19 5.30 16.38
C THR A 12 -18.29 4.87 14.92
N LEU A 13 -19.46 4.43 14.48
CA LEU A 13 -19.74 4.00 13.11
C LEU A 13 -20.89 4.85 12.56
N GLY A 14 -20.57 5.75 11.60
CA GLY A 14 -21.55 6.62 10.97
C GLY A 14 -22.35 7.47 11.97
N GLY A 15 -21.67 8.05 12.96
CA GLY A 15 -22.27 8.86 14.03
C GLY A 15 -22.84 8.09 15.22
N ARG A 16 -22.90 6.74 15.17
CA ARG A 16 -23.41 5.94 16.27
C ARG A 16 -22.29 5.31 17.08
N LEU A 17 -22.27 5.56 18.38
CA LEU A 17 -21.25 5.05 19.32
C LEU A 17 -21.59 3.63 19.77
N TYR A 18 -20.60 2.74 19.73
CA TYR A 18 -20.67 1.38 20.22
C TYR A 18 -19.58 1.14 21.28
N LYS A 19 -19.99 0.49 22.39
CA LYS A 19 -19.10 0.10 23.47
C LYS A 19 -18.65 -1.37 23.32
N PRO A 20 -17.58 -1.80 23.99
CA PRO A 20 -17.07 -3.17 23.91
C PRO A 20 -18.10 -4.27 24.16
N GLU A 21 -19.05 -4.02 25.07
CA GLU A 21 -20.08 -5.00 25.46
C GLU A 21 -20.97 -5.41 24.28
N VAL A 22 -21.12 -4.56 23.26
CA VAL A 22 -21.89 -4.90 22.05
C VAL A 22 -21.25 -6.05 21.27
N PHE A 23 -19.92 -6.19 21.36
CA PHE A 23 -19.14 -7.17 20.63
C PHE A 23 -18.87 -8.45 21.45
N ALA A 24 -19.27 -8.51 22.72
CA ALA A 24 -19.12 -9.69 23.56
C ALA A 24 -20.22 -10.75 23.32
N GLY A 25 -21.32 -10.39 22.64
CA GLY A 25 -22.44 -11.28 22.37
C GLY A 25 -22.36 -11.99 21.02
N GLU A 26 -23.28 -12.95 20.82
CA GLU A 26 -23.44 -13.67 19.55
C GLU A 26 -24.43 -12.95 18.60
N ILE A 27 -25.14 -11.94 19.09
CA ILE A 27 -26.14 -11.22 18.31
C ILE A 27 -25.47 -10.12 17.49
N LEU A 28 -25.55 -10.26 16.17
CA LEU A 28 -25.06 -9.27 15.23
C LEU A 28 -25.86 -7.95 15.37
N PRO A 29 -25.20 -6.82 15.60
CA PRO A 29 -25.86 -5.52 15.61
C PRO A 29 -26.38 -5.14 14.21
N GLU A 30 -27.32 -4.19 14.17
CA GLU A 30 -28.00 -3.75 12.95
C GLU A 30 -27.05 -3.33 11.81
N PHE A 31 -25.86 -2.80 12.15
CA PHE A 31 -24.87 -2.40 11.13
C PHE A 31 -24.21 -3.61 10.43
N SER A 32 -24.30 -4.83 10.97
CA SER A 32 -23.59 -6.02 10.49
C SER A 32 -24.31 -6.75 9.34
N GLN A 33 -25.12 -6.06 8.55
CA GLN A 33 -25.80 -6.66 7.40
C GLN A 33 -24.86 -6.68 6.17
N GLY A 34 -24.54 -7.89 5.70
CA GLY A 34 -23.63 -8.14 4.58
C GLY A 34 -22.24 -8.59 5.02
N ALA A 35 -21.58 -9.38 4.16
CA ALA A 35 -20.33 -10.08 4.49
C ALA A 35 -19.19 -9.17 4.98
N PHE A 36 -19.06 -7.98 4.41
CA PHE A 36 -18.05 -7.01 4.84
C PHE A 36 -18.35 -6.47 6.25
N PHE A 37 -19.59 -6.13 6.54
CA PHE A 37 -20.00 -5.59 7.84
C PHE A 37 -19.98 -6.67 8.93
N GLU A 38 -20.29 -7.93 8.58
CA GLU A 38 -20.07 -9.07 9.48
C GLU A 38 -18.56 -9.24 9.78
N SER A 39 -17.69 -9.11 8.79
CA SER A 39 -16.22 -9.14 8.99
C SER A 39 -15.76 -8.02 9.92
N LEU A 40 -16.37 -6.83 9.83
CA LEU A 40 -16.09 -5.73 10.75
C LEU A 40 -16.53 -6.08 12.18
N PHE A 41 -17.71 -6.67 12.35
CA PHE A 41 -18.19 -7.11 13.65
C PHE A 41 -17.25 -8.16 14.26
N PHE A 42 -16.88 -9.20 13.51
CA PHE A 42 -15.98 -10.25 14.00
C PHE A 42 -14.57 -9.72 14.31
N PHE A 43 -14.08 -8.77 13.53
CA PHE A 43 -12.82 -8.12 13.87
C PHE A 43 -12.92 -7.33 15.18
N LEU A 44 -14.01 -6.59 15.43
CA LEU A 44 -14.22 -5.85 16.67
C LEU A 44 -14.45 -6.80 17.86
N GLN A 45 -15.11 -7.94 17.66
CA GLN A 45 -15.23 -9.00 18.67
C GLN A 45 -13.86 -9.58 19.04
N GLU A 46 -13.01 -9.90 18.04
CA GLU A 46 -11.63 -10.34 18.28
C GLU A 46 -10.81 -9.24 18.97
N TRP A 47 -10.99 -7.98 18.57
CA TRP A 47 -10.29 -6.85 19.17
C TRP A 47 -10.60 -6.67 20.65
N PHE A 48 -11.85 -6.75 21.03
CA PHE A 48 -12.28 -6.60 22.43
C PHE A 48 -12.19 -7.89 23.26
N SER A 49 -11.76 -9.00 22.68
CA SER A 49 -11.52 -10.25 23.43
C SER A 49 -10.30 -10.12 24.35
N GLU A 50 -10.18 -11.05 25.30
CA GLU A 50 -9.03 -11.12 26.24
C GLU A 50 -7.69 -11.49 25.56
N SER A 51 -7.71 -12.03 24.34
CA SER A 51 -6.49 -12.35 23.60
C SER A 51 -5.66 -11.10 23.36
N PRO A 52 -4.34 -11.07 23.62
CA PRO A 52 -3.47 -9.96 23.29
C PRO A 52 -3.15 -9.90 21.78
N TYR A 53 -3.61 -10.88 20.99
CA TYR A 53 -3.30 -11.01 19.57
C TYR A 53 -4.55 -10.91 18.71
N VAL A 54 -4.35 -10.50 17.46
CA VAL A 54 -5.33 -10.57 16.35
C VAL A 54 -4.73 -11.37 15.20
N LYS A 55 -5.57 -12.10 14.48
CA LYS A 55 -5.20 -12.79 13.25
C LYS A 55 -5.17 -11.84 12.07
N VAL A 56 -4.12 -11.90 11.27
CA VAL A 56 -4.00 -11.17 10.00
C VAL A 56 -3.52 -12.09 8.89
N LYS A 57 -3.92 -11.84 7.66
CA LYS A 57 -3.40 -12.52 6.47
C LYS A 57 -2.37 -11.63 5.78
N THR A 58 -1.25 -12.22 5.37
CA THR A 58 -0.29 -11.52 4.51
C THR A 58 -0.84 -11.46 3.09
N SER A 59 -0.59 -10.37 2.37
CA SER A 59 -1.03 -10.21 0.97
C SER A 59 -0.29 -11.08 -0.05
N GLY A 60 0.66 -11.93 0.41
CA GLY A 60 1.32 -12.95 -0.39
C GLY A 60 1.94 -12.44 -1.69
N SER A 61 2.90 -11.49 -1.65
CA SER A 61 3.63 -11.05 -2.85
C SER A 61 4.46 -12.16 -3.51
N THR A 62 4.70 -13.27 -2.80
CA THR A 62 5.55 -14.38 -3.23
C THR A 62 4.92 -15.78 -3.05
N GLY A 63 3.63 -15.89 -2.72
CA GLY A 63 2.97 -17.18 -2.49
C GLY A 63 1.56 -17.07 -1.90
N ALA A 64 0.99 -18.21 -1.47
CA ALA A 64 -0.30 -18.25 -0.81
C ALA A 64 -0.31 -17.37 0.47
N PRO A 65 -1.42 -16.66 0.76
CA PRO A 65 -1.55 -15.87 1.97
C PRO A 65 -1.28 -16.71 3.22
N LYS A 66 -0.43 -16.20 4.13
CA LYS A 66 -0.14 -16.85 5.40
C LYS A 66 -0.87 -16.13 6.52
N GLU A 67 -1.45 -16.89 7.43
CA GLU A 67 -1.98 -16.33 8.66
C GLU A 67 -0.84 -16.10 9.66
N MET A 68 -0.89 -14.95 10.34
CA MET A 68 0.02 -14.60 11.42
C MET A 68 -0.77 -13.97 12.57
N LEU A 69 -0.25 -14.13 13.78
CA LEU A 69 -0.76 -13.45 14.97
C LEU A 69 0.02 -12.16 15.18
N VAL A 70 -0.69 -11.10 15.46
CA VAL A 70 -0.14 -9.76 15.66
C VAL A 70 -0.59 -9.22 17.00
N GLU A 71 0.33 -8.63 17.75
CA GLU A 71 0.02 -8.02 19.04
C GLU A 71 -0.84 -6.77 18.88
N LYS A 72 -1.96 -6.72 19.61
CA LYS A 72 -2.86 -5.57 19.64
C LYS A 72 -2.13 -4.29 20.09
N GLU A 73 -1.21 -4.40 21.05
CA GLU A 73 -0.42 -3.27 21.53
C GLU A 73 0.42 -2.66 20.41
N ARG A 74 1.12 -3.46 19.60
CA ARG A 74 1.89 -2.97 18.45
C ARG A 74 1.01 -2.35 17.37
N MET A 75 -0.18 -2.90 17.16
CA MET A 75 -1.17 -2.29 16.25
C MET A 75 -1.60 -0.90 16.75
N MET A 76 -1.82 -0.74 18.06
CA MET A 76 -2.15 0.56 18.66
C MET A 76 -1.00 1.56 18.52
N GLN A 77 0.25 1.12 18.73
CA GLN A 77 1.43 1.97 18.52
C GLN A 77 1.54 2.44 17.07
N SER A 78 1.37 1.53 16.11
CA SER A 78 1.35 1.88 14.69
C SER A 78 0.23 2.87 14.34
N ALA A 79 -0.96 2.66 14.90
CA ALA A 79 -2.09 3.58 14.71
C ALA A 79 -1.79 4.96 15.29
N GLN A 80 -1.21 5.02 16.49
CA GLN A 80 -0.84 6.27 17.14
C GLN A 80 0.19 7.07 16.33
N LEU A 81 1.20 6.41 15.76
CA LEU A 81 2.19 7.05 14.88
C LEU A 81 1.51 7.75 13.69
N THR A 82 0.60 7.05 13.00
CA THR A 82 -0.16 7.62 11.89
C THR A 82 -1.05 8.76 12.33
N CYS A 83 -1.83 8.56 13.40
CA CYS A 83 -2.78 9.57 13.89
C CYS A 83 -2.06 10.82 14.35
N SER A 84 -0.90 10.68 15.03
CA SER A 84 -0.07 11.80 15.46
C SER A 84 0.50 12.58 14.26
N PHE A 85 1.03 11.88 13.27
CA PHE A 85 1.59 12.49 12.06
C PHE A 85 0.53 13.30 11.29
N LEU A 86 -0.67 12.76 11.15
CA LEU A 86 -1.78 13.41 10.41
C LEU A 86 -2.59 14.40 11.29
N GLY A 87 -2.31 14.49 12.58
CA GLY A 87 -3.05 15.33 13.52
C GLY A 87 -4.52 14.93 13.66
N LEU A 88 -4.82 13.63 13.63
CA LEU A 88 -6.18 13.12 13.77
C LEU A 88 -6.66 13.21 15.21
N GLN A 89 -7.91 13.61 15.39
CA GLN A 89 -8.51 13.86 16.70
C GLN A 89 -9.85 13.13 16.85
N LYS A 90 -10.31 13.00 18.09
CA LYS A 90 -11.61 12.42 18.41
C LYS A 90 -12.74 13.16 17.67
N GLY A 91 -13.61 12.37 17.02
CA GLY A 91 -14.73 12.87 16.22
C GLY A 91 -14.38 13.22 14.78
N ASP A 92 -13.10 13.16 14.36
CA ASP A 92 -12.73 13.27 12.96
C ASP A 92 -13.35 12.09 12.17
N THR A 93 -13.86 12.37 10.97
CA THR A 93 -14.46 11.34 10.09
C THR A 93 -13.40 10.54 9.36
N ALA A 94 -13.57 9.22 9.28
CA ALA A 94 -12.65 8.32 8.59
C ALA A 94 -13.40 7.35 7.67
N LEU A 95 -12.89 7.14 6.46
CA LEU A 95 -13.43 6.17 5.50
C LEU A 95 -12.74 4.81 5.66
N LEU A 96 -13.54 3.74 5.83
CA LEU A 96 -13.08 2.36 5.71
C LEU A 96 -13.64 1.75 4.42
N CYS A 97 -12.78 1.56 3.41
CA CYS A 97 -13.14 1.04 2.09
C CYS A 97 -12.22 -0.11 1.63
N MET A 98 -11.53 -0.75 2.58
CA MET A 98 -10.62 -1.87 2.32
C MET A 98 -11.09 -3.14 3.03
N PRO A 99 -10.86 -4.33 2.45
CA PRO A 99 -11.20 -5.61 3.08
C PRO A 99 -10.51 -5.79 4.43
N LEU A 100 -11.23 -6.39 5.39
CA LEU A 100 -10.72 -6.69 6.73
C LEU A 100 -9.94 -8.02 6.81
N ASP A 101 -9.89 -8.78 5.72
CA ASP A 101 -9.00 -9.94 5.61
C ASP A 101 -7.53 -9.55 5.72
N TYR A 102 -7.17 -8.37 5.22
CA TYR A 102 -5.80 -7.85 5.19
C TYR A 102 -5.56 -6.82 6.29
N ILE A 103 -4.29 -6.71 6.69
CA ILE A 103 -3.85 -5.78 7.75
C ILE A 103 -4.25 -4.32 7.47
N ALA A 104 -4.28 -3.90 6.20
CA ALA A 104 -4.57 -2.52 5.83
C ALA A 104 -5.97 -2.06 6.29
N GLY A 105 -7.02 -2.86 6.02
CA GLY A 105 -8.38 -2.57 6.49
C GLY A 105 -8.48 -2.57 8.01
N LYS A 106 -7.90 -3.60 8.67
CA LYS A 106 -7.86 -3.68 10.15
C LYS A 106 -7.20 -2.45 10.76
N MET A 107 -6.11 -1.97 10.19
CA MET A 107 -5.41 -0.79 10.70
C MET A 107 -6.20 0.51 10.58
N VAL A 108 -7.14 0.63 9.63
CA VAL A 108 -8.07 1.78 9.59
C VAL A 108 -9.01 1.73 10.81
N VAL A 109 -9.54 0.55 11.14
CA VAL A 109 -10.39 0.36 12.34
C VAL A 109 -9.60 0.65 13.61
N VAL A 110 -8.37 0.15 13.73
CA VAL A 110 -7.51 0.39 14.92
C VAL A 110 -7.20 1.89 15.08
N ARG A 111 -6.97 2.62 13.98
CA ARG A 111 -6.82 4.09 14.04
C ARG A 111 -8.09 4.77 14.56
N ALA A 112 -9.26 4.29 14.14
CA ALA A 112 -10.53 4.82 14.64
C ALA A 112 -10.72 4.56 16.13
N LEU A 113 -10.38 3.36 16.61
CA LEU A 113 -10.42 3.00 18.04
C LEU A 113 -9.45 3.85 18.87
N VAL A 114 -8.20 3.98 18.43
CA VAL A 114 -7.13 4.69 19.15
C VAL A 114 -7.38 6.20 19.20
N ALA A 115 -7.79 6.80 18.09
CA ALA A 115 -8.00 8.26 18.02
C ALA A 115 -9.46 8.68 18.29
N GLY A 116 -10.40 7.71 18.41
CA GLY A 116 -11.82 8.01 18.61
C GLY A 116 -12.46 8.63 17.38
N LEU A 117 -12.09 8.14 16.16
CA LEU A 117 -12.64 8.65 14.91
C LEU A 117 -14.08 8.16 14.71
N ASP A 118 -14.86 8.92 13.97
CA ASP A 118 -16.15 8.47 13.43
C ASP A 118 -15.90 7.74 12.11
N LEU A 119 -15.98 6.40 12.15
CA LEU A 119 -15.65 5.52 11.03
C LEU A 119 -16.87 5.29 10.14
N TYR A 120 -16.70 5.48 8.86
CA TYR A 120 -17.70 5.22 7.83
C TYR A 120 -17.27 4.00 7.00
N PRO A 121 -17.75 2.79 7.33
CA PRO A 121 -17.47 1.61 6.54
C PRO A 121 -18.34 1.59 5.28
N VAL A 122 -17.68 1.33 4.13
CA VAL A 122 -18.34 1.10 2.85
C VAL A 122 -17.83 -0.21 2.27
N GLU A 123 -18.70 -0.91 1.52
CA GLU A 123 -18.35 -2.17 0.85
C GLU A 123 -17.08 -1.97 0.00
N PRO A 124 -16.02 -2.78 0.18
CA PRO A 124 -14.80 -2.66 -0.60
C PRO A 124 -15.06 -2.82 -2.10
N SER A 125 -14.67 -1.82 -2.85
CA SER A 125 -14.83 -1.79 -4.30
C SER A 125 -13.71 -0.98 -4.95
N GLY A 126 -13.65 -1.01 -6.29
CA GLY A 126 -12.76 -0.15 -7.06
C GLY A 126 -13.16 1.33 -7.03
N ASN A 127 -14.41 1.64 -6.69
CA ASN A 127 -14.99 2.99 -6.66
C ASN A 127 -15.67 3.29 -5.30
N PRO A 128 -14.90 3.38 -4.21
CA PRO A 128 -15.46 3.45 -2.85
C PRO A 128 -16.16 4.78 -2.55
N LEU A 129 -15.91 5.81 -3.34
CA LEU A 129 -16.51 7.14 -3.16
C LEU A 129 -17.80 7.34 -3.97
N LYS A 130 -18.26 6.32 -4.71
CA LYS A 130 -19.39 6.45 -5.64
C LYS A 130 -20.70 6.88 -4.95
N GLU A 131 -20.99 6.30 -3.80
CA GLU A 131 -22.29 6.47 -3.13
C GLU A 131 -22.21 7.20 -1.78
N ILE A 132 -21.00 7.59 -1.35
CA ILE A 132 -20.80 8.25 -0.06
C ILE A 132 -20.38 9.70 -0.27
N ASP A 133 -21.11 10.62 0.34
CA ASP A 133 -20.87 12.07 0.29
C ASP A 133 -20.69 12.62 1.71
N VAL A 134 -19.57 12.25 2.32
CA VAL A 134 -19.17 12.69 3.65
C VAL A 134 -17.81 13.39 3.52
N PRO A 135 -17.63 14.58 4.10
CA PRO A 135 -16.32 15.24 4.13
C PRO A 135 -15.40 14.50 5.10
N PHE A 136 -14.56 13.61 4.58
CA PHE A 136 -13.66 12.81 5.39
C PHE A 136 -12.43 13.61 5.84
N ARG A 137 -12.10 13.51 7.13
CA ARG A 137 -10.83 13.98 7.66
C ARG A 137 -9.69 13.05 7.27
N PHE A 138 -9.96 11.75 7.14
CA PHE A 138 -8.98 10.73 6.84
C PHE A 138 -9.53 9.62 5.93
N ALA A 139 -8.74 9.20 4.96
CA ALA A 139 -8.96 7.97 4.22
C ALA A 139 -7.62 7.29 3.89
N ALA A 140 -7.68 5.94 3.83
CA ALA A 140 -6.60 5.11 3.33
C ALA A 140 -7.13 4.32 2.11
N MET A 141 -6.46 4.43 0.97
CA MET A 141 -6.89 3.82 -0.29
C MET A 141 -5.71 3.13 -0.98
N VAL A 142 -6.01 2.22 -1.90
CA VAL A 142 -4.99 1.66 -2.80
C VAL A 142 -4.91 2.48 -4.09
N PRO A 143 -3.78 2.45 -4.85
CA PRO A 143 -3.62 3.25 -6.07
C PRO A 143 -4.76 3.06 -7.07
N MET A 144 -5.25 1.82 -7.26
CA MET A 144 -6.37 1.52 -8.16
C MET A 144 -7.66 2.26 -7.77
N GLN A 145 -8.00 2.31 -6.47
CA GLN A 145 -9.19 3.04 -6.01
C GLN A 145 -9.08 4.54 -6.28
N VAL A 146 -7.90 5.10 -6.05
CA VAL A 146 -7.62 6.52 -6.34
C VAL A 146 -7.71 6.79 -7.83
N TYR A 147 -7.06 5.96 -8.66
CA TYR A 147 -7.13 6.07 -10.11
C TYR A 147 -8.58 6.05 -10.63
N ASN A 148 -9.38 5.06 -10.20
CA ASN A 148 -10.77 4.95 -10.61
C ASN A 148 -11.61 6.16 -10.17
N SER A 149 -11.40 6.63 -8.93
CA SER A 149 -12.12 7.81 -8.41
C SER A 149 -11.80 9.08 -9.20
N ILE A 150 -10.58 9.23 -9.70
CA ILE A 150 -10.18 10.36 -10.53
C ILE A 150 -10.90 10.35 -11.91
N GLN A 151 -11.23 9.17 -12.45
CA GLN A 151 -11.93 9.05 -13.74
C GLN A 151 -13.40 9.53 -13.67
N SER A 152 -13.98 9.61 -12.48
CA SER A 152 -15.34 10.11 -12.25
C SER A 152 -15.30 11.53 -11.70
N LYS A 153 -15.95 12.48 -12.37
CA LYS A 153 -16.00 13.88 -11.89
C LYS A 153 -16.51 13.99 -10.45
N VAL A 154 -17.57 13.25 -10.11
CA VAL A 154 -18.17 13.28 -8.77
C VAL A 154 -17.23 12.68 -7.73
N GLU A 155 -16.62 11.54 -8.04
CA GLU A 155 -15.69 10.90 -7.11
C GLU A 155 -14.39 11.70 -6.97
N LYS A 156 -13.90 12.34 -8.04
CA LYS A 156 -12.73 13.22 -8.01
C LYS A 156 -12.96 14.41 -7.07
N GLU A 157 -14.15 15.03 -7.12
CA GLU A 157 -14.53 16.09 -6.18
C GLU A 157 -14.58 15.59 -4.73
N ARG A 158 -15.15 14.41 -4.49
CA ARG A 158 -15.18 13.77 -3.16
C ARG A 158 -13.78 13.41 -2.66
N LEU A 159 -12.93 12.88 -3.54
CA LEU A 159 -11.53 12.56 -3.23
C LEU A 159 -10.74 13.82 -2.83
N ALA A 160 -10.93 14.93 -3.55
CA ALA A 160 -10.32 16.21 -3.25
C ALA A 160 -10.78 16.81 -1.92
N ASN A 161 -11.96 16.43 -1.43
CA ASN A 161 -12.52 16.87 -0.15
C ASN A 161 -12.03 16.02 1.04
N ILE A 162 -11.32 14.91 0.82
CA ILE A 162 -10.68 14.14 1.89
C ILE A 162 -9.48 14.93 2.42
N LYS A 163 -9.50 15.38 3.66
CA LYS A 163 -8.45 16.26 4.21
C LYS A 163 -7.06 15.63 4.18
N ASN A 164 -6.95 14.37 4.61
CA ASN A 164 -5.71 13.59 4.60
C ASN A 164 -5.95 12.25 3.92
N LEU A 165 -5.44 12.08 2.73
CA LEU A 165 -5.47 10.83 1.96
C LEU A 165 -4.11 10.16 2.05
N ILE A 166 -4.06 8.91 2.52
CA ILE A 166 -2.88 8.06 2.40
C ILE A 166 -3.11 6.99 1.34
N ILE A 167 -2.12 6.77 0.50
CA ILE A 167 -2.16 5.79 -0.58
C ILE A 167 -1.08 4.75 -0.31
N GLY A 168 -1.49 3.48 -0.25
CA GLY A 168 -0.58 2.38 0.08
C GLY A 168 -0.95 1.07 -0.60
N GLY A 169 -0.20 0.02 -0.31
CA GLY A 169 -0.44 -1.31 -0.84
C GLY A 169 0.11 -1.56 -2.26
N GLY A 170 0.57 -0.53 -2.96
CA GLY A 170 1.17 -0.62 -4.30
C GLY A 170 1.98 0.60 -4.65
N ALA A 171 2.77 0.51 -5.72
CA ALA A 171 3.43 1.66 -6.30
C ALA A 171 2.40 2.59 -6.95
N ILE A 172 2.63 3.90 -6.84
CA ILE A 172 1.89 4.93 -7.57
C ILE A 172 2.66 5.15 -8.86
N ASP A 173 1.99 5.00 -10.00
CA ASP A 173 2.60 5.28 -11.29
C ASP A 173 2.76 6.81 -11.53
N VAL A 174 3.58 7.17 -12.51
CA VAL A 174 3.92 8.57 -12.79
C VAL A 174 2.68 9.38 -13.18
N ALA A 175 1.77 8.80 -13.98
CA ALA A 175 0.57 9.50 -14.44
C ALA A 175 -0.37 9.82 -13.27
N LEU A 176 -0.56 8.87 -12.36
CA LEU A 176 -1.35 9.08 -11.16
C LEU A 176 -0.67 10.08 -10.20
N ASP A 177 0.67 10.01 -10.05
CA ASP A 177 1.43 10.97 -9.23
C ASP A 177 1.27 12.40 -9.78
N ASP A 178 1.37 12.57 -11.11
CA ASP A 178 1.20 13.87 -11.77
C ASP A 178 -0.21 14.42 -11.57
N GLU A 179 -1.26 13.59 -11.71
CA GLU A 179 -2.63 14.05 -11.47
C GLU A 179 -2.88 14.46 -10.01
N LEU A 180 -2.22 13.82 -9.06
CA LEU A 180 -2.38 14.11 -7.63
C LEU A 180 -1.67 15.39 -7.20
N GLN A 181 -0.72 15.91 -7.96
CA GLN A 181 0.03 17.13 -7.61
C GLN A 181 -0.85 18.37 -7.41
N ASP A 182 -1.91 18.48 -8.21
CA ASP A 182 -2.84 19.62 -8.18
C ASP A 182 -3.98 19.46 -7.18
N PHE A 183 -4.03 18.36 -6.44
CA PHE A 183 -5.09 18.16 -5.44
C PHE A 183 -4.94 19.14 -4.26
N PRO A 184 -6.05 19.73 -3.76
CA PRO A 184 -6.02 20.76 -2.73
C PRO A 184 -5.79 20.20 -1.32
N ASN A 185 -5.99 18.90 -1.14
CA ASN A 185 -5.88 18.20 0.12
C ASN A 185 -4.46 17.69 0.40
N ASN A 186 -4.26 17.04 1.53
CA ASN A 186 -2.99 16.38 1.84
C ASN A 186 -2.99 14.95 1.29
N VAL A 187 -2.15 14.68 0.30
CA VAL A 187 -1.98 13.34 -0.28
C VAL A 187 -0.60 12.80 0.04
N TYR A 188 -0.56 11.58 0.56
CA TYR A 188 0.69 10.90 0.93
C TYR A 188 0.75 9.50 0.33
N SER A 189 1.92 9.12 -0.16
CA SER A 189 2.29 7.72 -0.38
C SER A 189 2.84 7.14 0.91
N THR A 190 2.59 5.86 1.17
CA THR A 190 3.07 5.18 2.38
C THR A 190 4.06 4.08 2.04
N TYR A 191 5.07 3.90 2.90
CA TYR A 191 5.98 2.76 2.83
C TYR A 191 5.87 1.92 4.10
N GLY A 192 5.67 0.61 3.92
CA GLY A 192 5.55 -0.38 4.99
C GLY A 192 5.24 -1.75 4.44
N MET A 193 5.18 -2.73 5.32
CA MET A 193 4.93 -4.13 5.01
C MET A 193 4.08 -4.76 6.11
N THR A 194 3.68 -6.02 5.94
CA THR A 194 2.88 -6.71 6.95
C THR A 194 3.65 -6.86 8.26
N GLU A 195 4.95 -7.07 8.18
CA GLU A 195 5.86 -7.24 9.31
C GLU A 195 6.03 -5.95 10.13
N THR A 196 5.76 -4.78 9.55
CA THR A 196 5.67 -3.48 10.24
C THR A 196 4.22 -3.11 10.59
N LEU A 197 3.27 -4.03 10.42
CA LEU A 197 1.82 -3.91 10.65
C LEU A 197 1.13 -2.90 9.74
N SER A 198 1.78 -1.83 9.42
CA SER A 198 1.35 -0.75 8.55
C SER A 198 2.59 0.00 8.04
N HIS A 199 2.37 1.21 7.55
CA HIS A 199 3.47 2.05 7.10
C HIS A 199 4.30 2.58 8.28
N ILE A 200 5.58 2.72 8.01
CA ILE A 200 6.60 3.28 8.92
C ILE A 200 7.14 4.62 8.42
N ALA A 201 6.77 5.00 7.21
CA ALA A 201 7.20 6.24 6.58
C ALA A 201 6.12 6.75 5.62
N MET A 202 6.14 8.05 5.38
CA MET A 202 5.25 8.74 4.45
C MET A 202 6.01 9.67 3.52
N LYS A 203 5.55 9.74 2.27
CA LYS A 203 6.02 10.66 1.25
C LYS A 203 4.87 11.58 0.82
N LYS A 204 5.07 12.90 0.93
CA LYS A 204 4.09 13.89 0.48
C LYS A 204 4.10 13.97 -1.04
N LEU A 205 2.92 13.78 -1.67
CA LEU A 205 2.80 13.76 -3.14
C LEU A 205 2.46 15.11 -3.75
N ASN A 206 1.97 16.07 -2.98
CA ASN A 206 1.45 17.34 -3.50
C ASN A 206 1.77 18.55 -2.62
N GLY A 207 1.51 19.74 -3.15
CA GLY A 207 1.70 21.01 -2.45
C GLY A 207 3.16 21.41 -2.26
N ALA A 208 3.40 22.47 -1.48
CA ALA A 208 4.73 23.07 -1.30
C ALA A 208 5.77 22.13 -0.67
N ASN A 209 5.32 21.11 0.06
CA ASN A 209 6.19 20.14 0.74
C ASN A 209 6.20 18.78 -0.01
N ARG A 210 5.88 18.74 -1.31
CA ARG A 210 6.04 17.55 -2.14
C ARG A 210 7.49 17.06 -2.09
N SER A 211 7.67 15.77 -1.97
CA SER A 211 8.99 15.13 -1.89
C SER A 211 9.03 13.85 -2.71
N ASP A 212 10.18 13.52 -3.25
CA ASP A 212 10.46 12.20 -3.86
C ASP A 212 10.92 11.17 -2.82
N PHE A 213 11.13 11.63 -1.58
CA PHE A 213 11.64 10.82 -0.48
C PHE A 213 10.58 10.58 0.59
N TYR A 214 10.58 9.38 1.13
CA TYR A 214 9.81 9.03 2.31
C TYR A 214 10.51 9.56 3.56
N ILE A 215 9.73 10.06 4.51
CA ILE A 215 10.19 10.48 5.83
C ILE A 215 9.75 9.39 6.82
N PRO A 216 10.69 8.68 7.47
CA PRO A 216 10.36 7.69 8.47
C PRO A 216 9.76 8.34 9.72
N PHE A 217 8.91 7.61 10.43
CA PHE A 217 8.41 8.06 11.73
C PHE A 217 9.56 8.17 12.75
N PRO A 218 9.47 9.06 13.75
CA PRO A 218 10.58 9.33 14.67
C PRO A 218 11.12 8.11 15.42
N SER A 219 10.31 7.06 15.60
CA SER A 219 10.70 5.79 16.25
C SER A 219 11.36 4.79 15.32
N VAL A 220 11.54 5.11 14.02
CA VAL A 220 12.07 4.23 13.01
C VAL A 220 13.48 4.65 12.63
N SER A 221 14.41 3.71 12.68
CA SER A 221 15.78 3.87 12.19
C SER A 221 15.99 2.98 10.98
N LEU A 222 16.62 3.55 9.96
CA LEU A 222 16.88 2.86 8.70
C LEU A 222 18.38 2.76 8.45
N SER A 223 18.81 1.65 7.85
CA SER A 223 20.19 1.44 7.38
C SER A 223 20.19 0.58 6.11
N LEU A 224 21.30 0.54 5.42
CA LEU A 224 21.47 -0.30 4.24
C LEU A 224 22.31 -1.54 4.59
N SER A 225 21.96 -2.67 3.98
CA SER A 225 22.79 -3.87 3.98
C SER A 225 23.98 -3.71 3.03
N TYR A 226 24.84 -4.73 2.96
CA TYR A 226 25.94 -4.77 1.98
C TYR A 226 25.47 -4.70 0.51
N ASP A 227 24.25 -5.17 0.23
CA ASP A 227 23.64 -5.18 -1.11
C ASP A 227 22.71 -3.98 -1.35
N ASP A 228 22.86 -2.90 -0.59
CA ASP A 228 22.01 -1.69 -0.64
C ASP A 228 20.52 -1.95 -0.38
N THR A 229 20.17 -3.08 0.23
CA THR A 229 18.80 -3.34 0.64
C THR A 229 18.48 -2.70 1.99
N LEU A 230 17.25 -2.22 2.15
CA LEU A 230 16.79 -1.52 3.33
C LEU A 230 16.68 -2.46 4.53
N MET A 231 17.29 -2.07 5.64
CA MET A 231 17.13 -2.67 6.96
C MET A 231 16.34 -1.71 7.85
N ILE A 232 15.36 -2.22 8.57
CA ILE A 232 14.40 -1.43 9.35
C ILE A 232 14.47 -1.83 10.81
N ASP A 233 14.76 -0.86 11.66
CA ASP A 233 14.59 -0.95 13.11
C ASP A 233 13.38 -0.11 13.53
N ALA A 234 12.29 -0.76 13.89
CA ALA A 234 11.02 -0.13 14.25
C ALA A 234 10.44 -0.74 15.54
N PRO A 235 11.07 -0.51 16.72
CA PRO A 235 10.80 -1.26 17.95
C PRO A 235 9.37 -1.13 18.49
N LEU A 236 8.62 -0.10 18.09
CA LEU A 236 7.20 0.02 18.47
C LEU A 236 6.28 -0.93 17.68
N VAL A 237 6.69 -1.39 16.50
CA VAL A 237 5.83 -2.14 15.58
C VAL A 237 6.41 -3.48 15.13
N ALA A 238 7.70 -3.69 15.30
CA ALA A 238 8.40 -4.95 15.00
C ALA A 238 9.32 -5.32 16.16
N GLU A 239 9.41 -6.62 16.45
CA GLU A 239 10.18 -7.15 17.59
C GLU A 239 11.68 -7.14 17.27
N GLU A 240 12.01 -7.49 16.04
CA GLU A 240 13.37 -7.60 15.56
C GLU A 240 13.61 -6.65 14.38
N ARG A 241 14.90 -6.44 14.07
CA ARG A 241 15.32 -5.77 12.86
C ARG A 241 14.81 -6.53 11.64
N LEU A 242 14.13 -5.82 10.73
CA LEU A 242 13.63 -6.39 9.49
C LEU A 242 14.65 -6.18 8.37
N TYR A 243 14.93 -7.25 7.64
CA TYR A 243 15.75 -7.26 6.44
C TYR A 243 14.83 -7.34 5.23
N THR A 244 14.84 -6.32 4.40
CA THR A 244 13.99 -6.29 3.21
C THR A 244 14.77 -6.69 1.96
N ASN A 245 14.05 -6.93 0.87
CA ASN A 245 14.62 -7.03 -0.48
C ASN A 245 14.49 -5.70 -1.26
N ASP A 246 14.07 -4.63 -0.60
CA ASP A 246 13.90 -3.33 -1.23
C ASP A 246 15.25 -2.60 -1.30
N VAL A 247 15.75 -2.36 -2.49
CA VAL A 247 16.96 -1.55 -2.73
C VAL A 247 16.59 -0.09 -2.52
N ALA A 248 17.37 0.61 -1.70
CA ALA A 248 17.02 1.97 -1.27
C ALA A 248 18.24 2.91 -1.30
N GLU A 249 17.95 4.19 -1.32
CA GLU A 249 18.90 5.28 -1.06
C GLU A 249 18.43 6.01 0.21
N ILE A 250 19.36 6.22 1.16
CA ILE A 250 19.08 6.95 2.41
C ILE A 250 19.91 8.23 2.41
N HIS A 251 19.25 9.35 2.65
CA HIS A 251 19.89 10.65 2.79
C HIS A 251 20.38 10.89 4.22
N LYS A 252 21.24 11.91 4.38
CA LYS A 252 21.83 12.27 5.68
C LYS A 252 20.81 12.70 6.75
N ASP A 253 19.65 13.19 6.32
CA ASP A 253 18.53 13.57 7.19
C ASP A 253 17.63 12.40 7.57
N GLY A 254 17.95 11.18 7.09
CA GLY A 254 17.17 9.96 7.31
C GLY A 254 16.03 9.75 6.32
N SER A 255 15.75 10.70 5.43
CA SER A 255 14.80 10.50 4.34
C SER A 255 15.33 9.46 3.35
N PHE A 256 14.43 8.72 2.70
CA PHE A 256 14.84 7.64 1.80
C PHE A 256 13.89 7.47 0.62
N ARG A 257 14.39 6.83 -0.43
CA ARG A 257 13.56 6.37 -1.56
C ARG A 257 13.86 4.91 -1.88
N ILE A 258 12.85 4.22 -2.37
CA ILE A 258 12.98 2.87 -2.90
C ILE A 258 13.34 2.99 -4.38
N ILE A 259 14.40 2.32 -4.78
CA ILE A 259 14.88 2.26 -6.16
C ILE A 259 14.23 1.07 -6.87
N GLY A 260 14.00 -0.04 -6.14
CA GLY A 260 13.38 -1.25 -6.65
C GLY A 260 13.60 -2.42 -5.70
N ARG A 261 13.49 -3.65 -6.21
CA ARG A 261 13.68 -4.85 -5.41
C ARG A 261 14.89 -5.65 -5.88
N LYS A 262 15.64 -6.22 -4.94
CA LYS A 262 16.76 -7.12 -5.21
C LYS A 262 16.34 -8.31 -6.10
N ASP A 263 15.13 -8.85 -5.87
CA ASP A 263 14.55 -9.95 -6.64
C ASP A 263 14.27 -9.59 -8.10
N ASN A 264 14.16 -8.29 -8.40
CA ASN A 264 13.83 -7.74 -9.71
C ASN A 264 15.07 -7.19 -10.45
N ILE A 265 16.28 -7.56 -10.03
CA ILE A 265 17.51 -7.19 -10.72
C ILE A 265 17.79 -8.19 -11.84
N ILE A 266 17.91 -7.69 -13.07
CA ILE A 266 18.36 -8.45 -14.23
C ILE A 266 19.88 -8.27 -14.37
N ASN A 267 20.63 -9.37 -14.39
CA ASN A 267 22.08 -9.34 -14.59
C ASN A 267 22.40 -9.58 -16.06
N SER A 268 22.48 -8.52 -16.86
CA SER A 268 22.72 -8.59 -18.29
C SER A 268 24.11 -8.09 -18.65
N GLY A 269 24.98 -9.00 -19.09
CA GLY A 269 26.36 -8.67 -19.50
C GLY A 269 27.19 -8.04 -18.39
N GLY A 270 26.99 -8.43 -17.15
CA GLY A 270 27.69 -7.88 -15.98
C GLY A 270 27.11 -6.56 -15.45
N ILE A 271 26.03 -6.06 -16.05
CA ILE A 271 25.32 -4.86 -15.61
C ILE A 271 24.08 -5.28 -14.81
N LYS A 272 23.96 -4.75 -13.60
CA LYS A 272 22.74 -4.90 -12.77
C LYS A 272 21.69 -3.89 -13.23
N ILE A 273 20.57 -4.37 -13.75
CA ILE A 273 19.49 -3.56 -14.31
C ILE A 273 18.25 -3.75 -13.44
N GLN A 274 17.78 -2.68 -12.85
CA GLN A 274 16.58 -2.69 -12.05
C GLN A 274 15.35 -2.66 -12.96
N ILE A 275 14.47 -3.66 -12.86
CA ILE A 275 13.23 -3.75 -13.67
C ILE A 275 12.41 -2.48 -13.55
N GLU A 276 12.20 -2.01 -12.33
CA GLU A 276 11.39 -0.83 -12.03
C GLU A 276 11.93 0.44 -12.68
N ALA A 277 13.25 0.56 -12.81
CA ALA A 277 13.88 1.70 -13.49
C ALA A 277 13.61 1.69 -15.00
N VAL A 278 13.59 0.50 -15.62
CA VAL A 278 13.26 0.37 -17.05
C VAL A 278 11.77 0.63 -17.27
N GLU A 279 10.91 0.09 -16.42
CA GLU A 279 9.46 0.28 -16.48
C GLU A 279 9.09 1.76 -16.30
N ALA A 280 9.72 2.46 -15.36
CA ALA A 280 9.49 3.90 -15.15
C ALA A 280 9.81 4.76 -16.38
N LEU A 281 10.82 4.39 -17.18
CA LEU A 281 11.16 5.08 -18.43
C LEU A 281 10.18 4.79 -19.56
N LEU A 282 9.57 3.59 -19.58
CA LEU A 282 8.62 3.17 -20.61
C LEU A 282 7.19 3.64 -20.32
N MET A 283 6.83 3.83 -19.06
CA MET A 283 5.48 4.19 -18.65
C MET A 283 4.92 5.46 -19.33
N PRO A 284 5.68 6.55 -19.52
CA PRO A 284 5.17 7.74 -20.20
C PRO A 284 4.93 7.57 -21.70
N VAL A 285 5.51 6.54 -22.33
CA VAL A 285 5.50 6.37 -23.80
C VAL A 285 4.67 5.18 -24.26
N LEU A 286 4.43 4.18 -23.40
CA LEU A 286 3.61 3.02 -23.73
C LEU A 286 2.19 3.18 -23.16
N ASN A 287 1.19 3.15 -24.04
CA ASN A 287 -0.23 3.31 -23.69
C ASN A 287 -0.95 1.96 -23.48
N CYS A 288 -0.21 0.88 -23.24
CA CYS A 288 -0.75 -0.43 -22.95
C CYS A 288 -0.17 -0.99 -21.68
N ARG A 289 -0.76 -2.04 -21.13
CA ARG A 289 -0.15 -2.77 -20.02
C ARG A 289 1.10 -3.49 -20.51
N PHE A 290 2.19 -3.31 -19.79
CA PHE A 290 3.48 -3.94 -20.07
C PHE A 290 4.20 -4.35 -18.80
N ALA A 291 5.21 -5.21 -18.95
CA ALA A 291 6.12 -5.60 -17.88
C ALA A 291 7.50 -5.91 -18.42
N ILE A 292 8.52 -5.57 -17.65
CA ILE A 292 9.90 -6.00 -17.90
C ILE A 292 10.17 -7.29 -17.12
N THR A 293 10.84 -8.22 -17.78
CA THR A 293 11.31 -9.47 -17.19
C THR A 293 12.60 -9.92 -17.86
N SER A 294 13.11 -11.13 -17.57
CA SER A 294 14.31 -11.67 -18.20
C SER A 294 14.15 -13.12 -18.63
N LEU A 295 14.92 -13.48 -19.65
CA LEU A 295 15.17 -14.86 -20.05
C LEU A 295 16.67 -15.17 -19.96
N PRO A 296 17.06 -16.42 -19.70
CA PRO A 296 18.44 -16.85 -19.81
C PRO A 296 19.02 -16.54 -21.20
N ASP A 297 20.22 -15.99 -21.23
CA ASP A 297 20.94 -15.66 -22.46
C ASP A 297 22.39 -16.19 -22.37
N PRO A 298 22.87 -17.00 -23.36
CA PRO A 298 24.20 -17.59 -23.30
C PRO A 298 25.37 -16.58 -23.29
N LYS A 299 25.15 -15.39 -23.86
CA LYS A 299 26.19 -14.35 -23.98
C LYS A 299 26.16 -13.37 -22.81
N PHE A 300 24.96 -13.05 -22.30
CA PHE A 300 24.76 -11.97 -21.33
C PHE A 300 24.36 -12.47 -19.94
N GLY A 301 24.15 -13.79 -19.77
CA GLY A 301 23.57 -14.37 -18.56
C GLY A 301 22.06 -14.25 -18.55
N GLU A 302 21.55 -13.02 -18.56
CA GLU A 302 20.13 -12.72 -18.73
C GLU A 302 19.91 -11.68 -19.83
N ALA A 303 18.88 -11.86 -20.65
CA ALA A 303 18.40 -10.90 -21.63
C ALA A 303 17.13 -10.20 -21.10
N ILE A 304 17.07 -8.89 -21.23
CA ILE A 304 15.86 -8.11 -20.91
C ILE A 304 14.78 -8.48 -21.93
N VAL A 305 13.58 -8.75 -21.44
CA VAL A 305 12.38 -9.00 -22.23
C VAL A 305 11.31 -7.99 -21.83
N LEU A 306 10.76 -7.31 -22.84
CA LEU A 306 9.55 -6.50 -22.70
C LEU A 306 8.35 -7.36 -23.07
N VAL A 307 7.40 -7.53 -22.16
CA VAL A 307 6.11 -8.18 -22.41
C VAL A 307 5.05 -7.10 -22.48
N VAL A 308 4.22 -7.12 -23.53
CA VAL A 308 3.14 -6.15 -23.76
C VAL A 308 1.82 -6.91 -24.03
N GLU A 309 0.70 -6.34 -23.60
CA GLU A 309 -0.62 -6.94 -23.90
C GLU A 309 -1.11 -6.56 -25.29
N ASP A 310 -0.73 -5.38 -25.79
CA ASP A 310 -1.09 -4.86 -27.11
C ASP A 310 0.13 -4.68 -28.00
N GLU A 311 -0.10 -4.47 -29.30
CA GLU A 311 0.96 -4.15 -30.25
C GLU A 311 1.51 -2.73 -29.98
N ILE A 312 2.83 -2.59 -29.98
CA ILE A 312 3.50 -1.31 -29.75
C ILE A 312 4.38 -0.92 -30.95
N ASP A 313 4.62 0.35 -31.12
CA ASP A 313 5.69 0.85 -31.99
C ASP A 313 7.04 0.75 -31.27
N GLU A 314 7.91 -0.17 -31.71
CA GLU A 314 9.24 -0.35 -31.11
C GLU A 314 10.13 0.91 -31.21
N ALA A 315 9.81 1.87 -32.07
CA ALA A 315 10.51 3.14 -32.13
C ALA A 315 10.36 3.95 -30.80
N LEU A 316 9.33 3.69 -30.01
CA LEU A 316 9.14 4.28 -28.70
C LEU A 316 10.20 3.84 -27.68
N LEU A 317 10.84 2.70 -27.91
CA LEU A 317 11.90 2.20 -27.02
C LEU A 317 13.18 3.04 -27.06
N VAL A 318 13.30 4.01 -27.97
CA VAL A 318 14.45 4.94 -28.06
C VAL A 318 14.67 5.75 -26.77
N VAL A 319 13.66 5.88 -25.92
CA VAL A 319 13.75 6.53 -24.60
C VAL A 319 14.68 5.79 -23.63
N LEU A 320 14.91 4.50 -23.88
CA LEU A 320 15.73 3.67 -23.02
C LEU A 320 17.23 3.92 -23.25
N PRO A 321 18.04 3.99 -22.18
CA PRO A 321 19.49 3.94 -22.29
C PRO A 321 19.95 2.66 -22.99
N LYS A 322 21.10 2.72 -23.68
CA LYS A 322 21.65 1.61 -24.51
C LYS A 322 21.60 0.23 -23.83
N TYR A 323 21.87 0.14 -22.55
CA TYR A 323 21.94 -1.13 -21.80
C TYR A 323 20.58 -1.61 -21.28
N TYR A 324 19.54 -0.77 -21.35
CA TYR A 324 18.18 -1.06 -20.91
C TYR A 324 17.26 -1.56 -22.03
N HIS A 325 17.76 -1.54 -23.28
CA HIS A 325 16.97 -2.00 -24.41
C HIS A 325 16.62 -3.48 -24.29
N PRO A 326 15.34 -3.85 -24.39
CA PRO A 326 14.93 -5.24 -24.43
C PRO A 326 15.51 -5.90 -25.69
N ARG A 327 15.96 -7.15 -25.53
CA ARG A 327 16.43 -7.97 -26.65
C ARG A 327 15.29 -8.71 -27.33
N LYS A 328 14.15 -8.82 -26.65
CA LYS A 328 12.93 -9.45 -27.17
C LYS A 328 11.74 -8.64 -26.68
N VAL A 329 10.83 -8.34 -27.60
CA VAL A 329 9.50 -7.84 -27.31
C VAL A 329 8.53 -9.00 -27.53
N MET A 330 7.68 -9.28 -26.57
CA MET A 330 6.73 -10.39 -26.62
C MET A 330 5.33 -9.88 -26.34
N ARG A 331 4.36 -10.37 -27.10
CA ARG A 331 2.95 -10.09 -26.84
C ARG A 331 2.35 -11.25 -26.03
N ALA A 332 1.89 -10.96 -24.81
CA ALA A 332 1.25 -11.94 -23.94
C ALA A 332 0.41 -11.24 -22.87
N SER A 333 -0.56 -11.95 -22.30
CA SER A 333 -1.28 -11.48 -21.11
C SER A 333 -0.34 -11.42 -19.91
N ILE A 334 -0.43 -10.36 -19.12
CA ILE A 334 0.42 -10.14 -17.94
C ILE A 334 -0.32 -10.64 -16.70
N PRO A 335 0.17 -11.69 -16.02
CA PRO A 335 -0.48 -12.23 -14.84
C PRO A 335 -0.45 -11.23 -13.69
N MET A 336 -1.60 -11.09 -13.01
CA MET A 336 -1.78 -10.18 -11.90
C MET A 336 -2.10 -10.95 -10.62
N THR A 337 -1.65 -10.42 -9.48
CA THR A 337 -2.06 -10.90 -8.16
C THR A 337 -3.49 -10.43 -7.84
N GLU A 338 -4.13 -11.05 -6.84
CA GLU A 338 -5.44 -10.61 -6.31
C GLU A 338 -5.44 -9.13 -5.85
N THR A 339 -4.29 -8.61 -5.48
CA THR A 339 -4.11 -7.21 -5.07
C THR A 339 -3.78 -6.26 -6.22
N GLY A 340 -3.86 -6.73 -7.49
CA GLY A 340 -3.65 -5.91 -8.68
C GLY A 340 -2.19 -5.59 -9.00
N LYS A 341 -1.22 -6.35 -8.47
CA LYS A 341 0.21 -6.23 -8.80
C LYS A 341 0.60 -7.26 -9.87
N ILE A 342 1.61 -6.96 -10.67
CA ILE A 342 2.18 -7.92 -11.61
C ILE A 342 2.73 -9.13 -10.83
N ASN A 343 2.26 -10.33 -11.20
CA ASN A 343 2.82 -11.58 -10.69
C ASN A 343 4.09 -11.94 -11.48
N ARG A 344 5.23 -11.36 -11.06
CA ARG A 344 6.50 -11.49 -11.78
C ARG A 344 7.03 -12.91 -11.86
N SER A 345 6.77 -13.73 -10.85
CA SER A 345 7.18 -15.14 -10.85
C SER A 345 6.44 -15.94 -11.93
N GLU A 346 5.12 -15.77 -12.00
CA GLU A 346 4.29 -16.42 -13.00
C GLU A 346 4.61 -15.90 -14.42
N LEU A 347 4.82 -14.58 -14.56
CA LEU A 347 5.22 -13.98 -15.81
C LEU A 347 6.55 -14.58 -16.33
N LYS A 348 7.55 -14.70 -15.44
CA LYS A 348 8.87 -15.25 -15.78
C LYS A 348 8.79 -16.72 -16.20
N GLU A 349 7.95 -17.52 -15.56
CA GLU A 349 7.71 -18.91 -15.96
C GLU A 349 6.95 -19.00 -17.29
N MET A 350 5.90 -18.22 -17.44
CA MET A 350 5.07 -18.23 -18.66
C MET A 350 5.88 -17.94 -19.93
N ILE A 351 6.75 -16.93 -19.90
CA ILE A 351 7.53 -16.53 -21.07
C ILE A 351 8.65 -17.52 -21.46
N LYS A 352 9.02 -18.46 -20.56
CA LYS A 352 9.98 -19.54 -20.91
C LYS A 352 9.40 -20.54 -21.91
N HIS A 353 8.11 -20.61 -22.02
CA HIS A 353 7.38 -21.58 -22.84
C HIS A 353 6.79 -20.98 -24.12
N ILE A 354 7.01 -19.67 -24.35
CA ILE A 354 6.65 -18.95 -25.58
C ILE A 354 7.91 -18.72 -26.42
#